data_0235d2cdbd24f28e63d8722ad5bf2251
#
_entry.id   0235d2cdbd24f28e63d8722ad5bf2251
#
_cell.length_a   1.000
_cell.length_b   1.000
_cell.length_c   1.000
_cell.angle_alpha   90.00
_cell.angle_beta   90.00
_cell.angle_gamma   90.00
#
_symmetry.space_group_name_H-M   'P 1'
#
loop_
_entity.id
_entity.type
_entity.pdbx_description
1 polymer ?
#
loop_
_entity_poly.entity_id
_entity_poly.type
_entity_poly.pdbx_seq_one_letter_code
_entity_poly.pdbx_strand_id
1 'polypeptide(L)'
;MLARLVPAADALRGPAGGLRPGESWPRDGISWTPETLLFALAFAANGEPERAAHLLEWTAGHRTKLGAIPEKVCFDGRPAHVAPLAWSAALVVLTLDKLRA
;
A
#
# COMPACT_ATOMS: atom_id res chain seq x y z
N MET A 1 1.32 -15.64 -12.15
CA MET A 1 1.11 -14.73 -10.99
C MET A 1 1.66 -13.35 -11.28
N LEU A 2 2.96 -13.21 -11.52
CA LEU A 2 3.59 -11.91 -11.76
C LEU A 2 3.00 -11.16 -12.96
N ALA A 3 2.69 -11.86 -14.04
CA ALA A 3 2.12 -11.26 -15.24
C ALA A 3 0.79 -10.53 -15.01
N ARG A 4 0.07 -10.88 -13.94
CA ARG A 4 -1.20 -10.24 -13.58
C ARG A 4 -1.04 -9.20 -12.49
N LEU A 5 0.04 -9.27 -11.72
CA LEU A 5 0.23 -8.45 -10.54
C LEU A 5 0.39 -6.96 -10.89
N VAL A 6 1.21 -6.66 -11.91
CA VAL A 6 1.46 -5.28 -12.33
C VAL A 6 0.19 -4.63 -12.89
N PRO A 7 -0.52 -5.23 -13.88
CA PRO A 7 -1.74 -4.61 -14.38
C PRO A 7 -2.83 -4.52 -13.31
N ALA A 8 -2.91 -5.47 -12.38
CA ALA A 8 -3.87 -5.40 -11.28
C ALA A 8 -3.59 -4.21 -10.38
N ALA A 9 -2.33 -4.00 -10.00
CA ALA A 9 -1.94 -2.85 -9.18
C ALA A 9 -2.24 -1.53 -9.89
N ASP A 10 -1.91 -1.44 -11.18
CA ASP A 10 -2.16 -0.23 -11.96
C ASP A 10 -3.66 0.08 -12.06
N ALA A 11 -4.49 -0.95 -12.21
CA ALA A 11 -5.95 -0.79 -12.29
C ALA A 11 -6.56 -0.30 -10.97
N LEU A 12 -5.94 -0.61 -9.83
CA LEU A 12 -6.44 -0.23 -8.52
C LEU A 12 -5.87 1.09 -8.01
N ARG A 13 -4.87 1.65 -8.69
CA ARG A 13 -4.21 2.87 -8.23
C ARG A 13 -5.16 4.06 -8.28
N GLY A 14 -5.22 4.79 -7.17
CA GLY A 14 -6.03 5.98 -7.03
C GLY A 14 -5.22 7.26 -7.07
N PRO A 15 -5.90 8.42 -6.97
CA PRO A 15 -5.25 9.73 -7.09
C PRO A 15 -4.24 10.03 -5.97
N ALA A 16 -4.41 9.44 -4.78
CA ALA A 16 -3.44 9.62 -3.69
C ALA A 16 -2.15 8.80 -3.91
N GLY A 17 -2.15 7.84 -4.84
CA GLY A 17 -0.98 7.04 -5.18
C GLY A 17 -1.01 5.62 -4.64
N GLY A 18 -1.86 5.33 -3.68
CA GLY A 18 -2.08 3.97 -3.17
C GLY A 18 -3.21 3.27 -3.92
N LEU A 19 -3.63 2.13 -3.41
CA LEU A 19 -4.57 1.25 -4.08
C LEU A 19 -5.93 1.22 -3.36
N ARG A 20 -7.00 1.06 -4.14
CA ARG A 20 -8.32 0.73 -3.59
C ARG A 20 -8.42 -0.79 -3.39
N PRO A 21 -9.35 -1.27 -2.55
CA PRO A 21 -9.38 -2.68 -2.14
C PRO A 21 -9.65 -3.70 -3.25
N GLY A 22 -10.29 -3.31 -4.34
CA GLY A 22 -10.59 -4.21 -5.43
C GLY A 22 -11.33 -3.51 -6.56
N GLU A 23 -11.48 -4.20 -7.69
CA GLU A 23 -12.10 -3.62 -8.88
C GLU A 23 -13.55 -3.20 -8.65
N SER A 24 -14.28 -3.93 -7.82
CA SER A 24 -15.67 -3.60 -7.49
C SER A 24 -15.82 -2.52 -6.43
N TRP A 25 -14.72 -2.10 -5.82
CA TRP A 25 -14.76 -1.05 -4.80
C TRP A 25 -15.00 0.31 -5.44
N PRO A 26 -15.79 1.19 -4.81
CA PRO A 26 -16.05 2.52 -5.36
C PRO A 26 -14.77 3.31 -5.62
N ARG A 27 -14.77 4.08 -6.69
CA ARG A 27 -13.66 5.00 -7.02
C ARG A 27 -13.85 6.31 -6.29
N ASP A 28 -13.73 6.28 -4.97
CA ASP A 28 -13.94 7.41 -4.09
C ASP A 28 -12.68 8.25 -3.83
N GLY A 29 -11.59 7.89 -4.49
CA GLY A 29 -10.31 8.61 -4.34
C GLY A 29 -9.52 8.19 -3.11
N ILE A 30 -10.02 7.27 -2.31
CA ILE A 30 -9.37 6.79 -1.09
C ILE A 30 -8.40 5.67 -1.42
N SER A 31 -7.18 5.76 -0.89
CA SER A 31 -6.19 4.69 -0.92
C SER A 31 -6.18 3.95 0.41
N TRP A 32 -6.12 2.64 0.36
CA TRP A 32 -6.16 1.79 1.55
C TRP A 32 -4.78 1.20 1.80
N THR A 33 -4.22 1.45 2.98
CA THR A 33 -2.85 1.01 3.27
C THR A 33 -2.70 -0.50 3.36
N PRO A 34 -3.62 -1.28 3.98
CA PRO A 34 -3.41 -2.73 4.04
C PRO A 34 -3.41 -3.36 2.64
N GLU A 35 -4.31 -2.98 1.75
CA GLU A 35 -4.35 -3.51 0.39
C GLU A 35 -3.13 -3.09 -0.43
N THR A 36 -2.71 -1.83 -0.29
CA THR A 36 -1.49 -1.33 -0.94
C THR A 36 -0.27 -2.14 -0.48
N LEU A 37 -0.17 -2.41 0.81
CA LEU A 37 0.96 -3.14 1.37
C LEU A 37 0.91 -4.65 1.09
N LEU A 38 -0.27 -5.24 0.88
CA LEU A 38 -0.36 -6.60 0.38
C LEU A 38 0.28 -6.71 -1.01
N PHE A 39 0.06 -5.74 -1.88
CA PHE A 39 0.73 -5.69 -3.18
C PHE A 39 2.23 -5.49 -3.03
N ALA A 40 2.68 -4.66 -2.08
CA ALA A 40 4.09 -4.48 -1.80
C ALA A 40 4.75 -5.83 -1.43
N LEU A 41 4.12 -6.58 -0.54
CA LEU A 41 4.62 -7.89 -0.14
C LEU A 41 4.63 -8.86 -1.32
N ALA A 42 3.57 -8.87 -2.14
CA ALA A 42 3.48 -9.72 -3.31
C ALA A 42 4.58 -9.39 -4.33
N PHE A 43 4.86 -8.12 -4.57
CA PHE A 43 5.96 -7.70 -5.45
C PHE A 43 7.32 -8.17 -4.90
N ALA A 44 7.56 -7.98 -3.60
CA ALA A 44 8.80 -8.43 -2.97
C ALA A 44 8.96 -9.94 -3.10
N ALA A 45 7.89 -10.71 -2.90
CA ALA A 45 7.91 -12.16 -2.98
C ALA A 45 8.10 -12.69 -4.42
N ASN A 46 7.79 -11.88 -5.41
CA ASN A 46 7.85 -12.26 -6.83
C ASN A 46 9.01 -11.62 -7.59
N GLY A 47 10.03 -11.15 -6.88
CA GLY A 47 11.24 -10.63 -7.51
C GLY A 47 11.11 -9.24 -8.12
N GLU A 48 10.21 -8.41 -7.61
CA GLU A 48 10.01 -7.03 -8.03
C GLU A 48 10.32 -6.05 -6.89
N PRO A 49 11.59 -5.99 -6.43
CA PRO A 49 11.94 -5.20 -5.24
C PRO A 49 11.72 -3.71 -5.42
N GLU A 50 11.90 -3.18 -6.62
CA GLU A 50 11.73 -1.75 -6.86
C GLU A 50 10.26 -1.32 -6.74
N ARG A 51 9.34 -2.15 -7.24
CA ARG A 51 7.90 -1.89 -7.10
C ARG A 51 7.47 -1.99 -5.64
N ALA A 52 7.99 -2.98 -4.91
CA ALA A 52 7.74 -3.11 -3.48
C ALA A 52 8.25 -1.89 -2.72
N ALA A 53 9.48 -1.46 -2.99
CA ALA A 53 10.09 -0.30 -2.35
C ALA A 53 9.28 0.97 -2.61
N HIS A 54 8.78 1.14 -3.84
CA HIS A 54 7.96 2.30 -4.19
C HIS A 54 6.69 2.38 -3.32
N LEU A 55 6.01 1.26 -3.11
CA LEU A 55 4.81 1.24 -2.26
C LEU A 55 5.13 1.45 -0.78
N LEU A 56 6.28 0.96 -0.33
CA LEU A 56 6.76 1.23 1.03
C LEU A 56 7.06 2.73 1.21
N GLU A 57 7.71 3.35 0.24
CA GLU A 57 8.01 4.78 0.28
C GLU A 57 6.72 5.61 0.28
N TRP A 58 5.73 5.21 -0.52
CA TRP A 58 4.44 5.86 -0.52
C TRP A 58 3.81 5.81 0.88
N THR A 59 3.81 4.63 1.50
CA THR A 59 3.28 4.46 2.86
C THR A 59 4.04 5.33 3.85
N ALA A 60 5.37 5.36 3.77
CA ALA A 60 6.20 6.17 4.67
C ALA A 60 5.89 7.68 4.52
N GLY A 61 5.55 8.13 3.33
CA GLY A 61 5.22 9.53 3.05
C GLY A 61 3.82 9.92 3.51
N HIS A 62 2.99 8.98 3.92
CA HIS A 62 1.59 9.23 4.30
C HIS A 62 1.29 8.82 5.75
N ARG A 63 2.30 8.73 6.59
CA ARG A 63 2.11 8.48 8.02
C ARG A 63 1.44 9.68 8.70
N THR A 64 0.81 9.42 9.85
CA THR A 64 0.25 10.49 10.66
C THR A 64 1.37 11.37 11.24
N LYS A 65 1.00 12.50 11.86
CA LYS A 65 1.98 13.39 12.52
C LYS A 65 2.79 12.67 13.60
N LEU A 66 2.21 11.65 14.23
CA LEU A 66 2.88 10.85 15.23
C LEU A 66 3.67 9.66 14.65
N GLY A 67 3.73 9.54 13.33
CA GLY A 67 4.49 8.49 12.66
C GLY A 67 3.74 7.18 12.47
N ALA A 68 2.46 7.12 12.82
CA ALA A 68 1.65 5.93 12.67
C ALA A 68 1.22 5.72 11.22
N ILE A 69 0.97 4.46 10.83
CA ILE A 69 0.41 4.14 9.52
C ILE A 69 -1.12 4.15 9.64
N PRO A 70 -1.82 5.03 8.90
CA PRO A 70 -3.28 5.07 8.94
C PRO A 70 -3.88 3.95 8.10
N GLU A 71 -5.15 3.65 8.32
CA GLU A 71 -5.88 2.71 7.49
C GLU A 71 -6.08 3.23 6.08
N LYS A 72 -6.40 4.51 5.95
CA LYS A 72 -6.77 5.14 4.68
C LYS A 72 -5.99 6.41 4.45
N VAL A 73 -5.81 6.74 3.17
CA VAL A 73 -5.26 8.01 2.74
C VAL A 73 -6.26 8.63 1.76
N CYS A 74 -6.74 9.82 2.06
CA CYS A 74 -7.70 10.54 1.23
C CYS A 74 -7.06 10.98 -0.09
N PHE A 75 -7.89 11.39 -1.06
CA PHE A 75 -7.42 11.81 -2.39
C PHE A 75 -6.39 12.95 -2.33
N ASP A 76 -6.46 13.78 -1.28
CA ASP A 76 -5.55 14.91 -1.08
C ASP A 76 -4.29 14.53 -0.27
N GLY A 77 -4.10 13.26 0.04
CA GLY A 77 -2.94 12.76 0.76
C GLY A 77 -3.08 12.75 2.28
N ARG A 78 -4.20 13.20 2.83
CA ARG A 78 -4.37 13.22 4.29
C ARG A 78 -4.68 11.83 4.83
N PRO A 79 -4.06 11.44 5.96
CA PRO A 79 -4.41 10.18 6.64
C PRO A 79 -5.83 10.25 7.20
N ALA A 80 -6.51 9.10 7.20
CA ALA A 80 -7.88 9.02 7.69
C ALA A 80 -8.11 7.70 8.41
N HIS A 81 -9.14 7.70 9.23
CA HIS A 81 -9.60 6.57 10.02
C HIS A 81 -8.60 6.06 11.03
N VAL A 82 -8.64 4.77 11.32
CA VAL A 82 -7.86 4.16 12.39
C VAL A 82 -6.36 4.35 12.17
N ALA A 83 -5.68 4.81 13.21
CA ALA A 83 -4.22 4.87 13.25
C ALA A 83 -3.77 4.71 14.71
N PRO A 84 -2.76 3.89 14.97
CA PRO A 84 -2.08 3.02 14.03
C PRO A 84 -2.95 1.82 13.63
N LEU A 85 -2.76 1.33 12.41
CA LEU A 85 -3.39 0.09 11.99
C LEU A 85 -2.35 -1.03 12.04
N ALA A 86 -2.54 -1.96 12.98
CA ALA A 86 -1.57 -3.03 13.24
C ALA A 86 -1.32 -3.91 12.01
N TRP A 87 -2.36 -4.20 11.25
CA TRP A 87 -2.24 -4.99 10.02
C TRP A 87 -1.28 -4.35 9.02
N SER A 88 -1.45 -3.06 8.77
CA SER A 88 -0.56 -2.34 7.86
C SER A 88 0.88 -2.31 8.38
N ALA A 89 1.08 -2.08 9.67
CA ALA A 89 2.41 -2.12 10.27
C ALA A 89 3.06 -3.50 10.12
N ALA A 90 2.30 -4.57 10.32
CA ALA A 90 2.80 -5.93 10.14
C ALA A 90 3.22 -6.19 8.69
N LEU A 91 2.44 -5.70 7.71
CA LEU A 91 2.77 -5.86 6.30
C LEU A 91 4.04 -5.13 5.91
N VAL A 92 4.31 -3.95 6.50
CA VAL A 92 5.57 -3.24 6.29
C VAL A 92 6.74 -4.10 6.76
N VAL A 93 6.65 -4.66 7.96
CA VAL A 93 7.71 -5.50 8.52
C VAL A 93 7.94 -6.73 7.64
N LEU A 94 6.87 -7.42 7.23
CA LEU A 94 6.96 -8.60 6.37
C LEU A 94 7.57 -8.27 5.00
N THR A 95 7.21 -7.14 4.42
CA THR A 95 7.73 -6.72 3.12
C THR A 95 9.23 -6.41 3.23
N LEU A 96 9.64 -5.67 4.27
CA LEU A 96 11.04 -5.35 4.51
C LEU A 96 11.87 -6.62 4.72
N ASP A 97 11.34 -7.57 5.49
CA ASP A 97 12.00 -8.85 5.71
C ASP A 97 12.20 -9.60 4.39
N LYS A 98 11.19 -9.62 3.53
CA LYS A 98 11.26 -10.28 2.23
C LYS A 98 12.29 -9.62 1.31
N LEU A 99 12.39 -8.29 1.33
CA LEU A 99 13.35 -7.55 0.53
C LEU A 99 14.80 -7.78 0.96
N ARG A 100 15.01 -8.15 2.22
CA ARG A 100 16.35 -8.44 2.76
C ARG A 100 16.81 -9.84 2.46
N ALA A 101 15.92 -10.71 2.04
CA ALA A 101 16.25 -12.13 1.80
C ALA A 101 17.04 -12.35 0.50
#